data_e23bf4e901c1f04914ef167c62f5979c
#
_entry.id   e23bf4e901c1f04914ef167c62f5979c
#
_cell.length_a   1.000
_cell.length_b   1.000
_cell.length_c   1.000
_cell.angle_alpha   90.00
_cell.angle_beta   90.00
_cell.angle_gamma   90.00
#
_symmetry.space_group_name_H-M   'P 1'
#
loop_
_entity.id
_entity.type
_entity.pdbx_description
1 polymer ?
#
loop_
_entity_poly.entity_id
_entity_poly.type
_entity_poly.pdbx_seq_one_letter_code
_entity_poly.pdbx_strand_id
1 'polypeptide(L)'
;MTSFERQSKNLLYSKQVSITNPRLIVLGLIIKEDRPLTIEQLLHLSNGELAQSTVYRVVNDLTTCGLIVGFTTPENTLVVELKKSDNDHHHHIFCENCGRIIDIELDNKLESALEKEVGKIEKQYSLSIRG
;
A
#
# COMPACT_ATOMS: atom_id res chain seq x y z
N MET A 1 24.95 -2.74 1.39
CA MET A 1 23.53 -2.75 0.95
C MET A 1 22.70 -3.55 1.94
N THR A 2 21.60 -2.95 2.43
CA THR A 2 20.69 -3.65 3.34
C THR A 2 19.92 -4.74 2.61
N SER A 3 19.32 -5.68 3.37
CA SER A 3 18.47 -6.72 2.81
C SER A 3 17.27 -6.14 2.05
N PHE A 4 16.69 -5.06 2.56
CA PHE A 4 15.53 -4.39 1.93
C PHE A 4 15.92 -3.69 0.64
N GLU A 5 17.09 -3.08 0.58
CA GLU A 5 17.60 -2.48 -0.66
C GLU A 5 17.85 -3.53 -1.73
N ARG A 6 18.38 -4.67 -1.35
CA ARG A 6 18.59 -5.79 -2.28
C ARG A 6 17.28 -6.32 -2.84
N GLN A 7 16.28 -6.49 -1.99
CA GLN A 7 14.94 -6.90 -2.42
C GLN A 7 14.32 -5.87 -3.36
N SER A 8 14.47 -4.58 -3.04
CA SER A 8 13.99 -3.49 -3.90
C SER A 8 14.63 -3.55 -5.28
N LYS A 9 15.95 -3.73 -5.32
CA LYS A 9 16.69 -3.83 -6.56
C LYS A 9 16.22 -4.99 -7.42
N ASN A 10 16.02 -6.15 -6.80
CA ASN A 10 15.55 -7.34 -7.49
C ASN A 10 14.14 -7.15 -8.05
N LEU A 11 13.25 -6.51 -7.30
CA LEU A 11 11.89 -6.23 -7.75
C LEU A 11 11.87 -5.27 -8.93
N LEU A 12 12.65 -4.19 -8.86
CA LEU A 12 12.77 -3.22 -9.97
C LEU A 12 13.29 -3.91 -11.22
N TYR A 13 14.31 -4.73 -11.06
CA TYR A 13 14.90 -5.49 -12.17
C TYR A 13 13.85 -6.42 -12.80
N SER A 14 13.05 -7.11 -11.98
CA SER A 14 12.05 -8.05 -12.47
C SER A 14 10.96 -7.38 -13.32
N LYS A 15 10.71 -6.10 -13.09
CA LYS A 15 9.73 -5.31 -13.86
C LYS A 15 10.39 -4.48 -14.97
N GLN A 16 11.68 -4.64 -15.18
CA GLN A 16 12.44 -3.88 -16.18
C GLN A 16 12.35 -2.37 -15.97
N VAL A 17 12.29 -1.96 -14.71
CA VAL A 17 12.27 -0.55 -14.32
C VAL A 17 13.66 -0.11 -13.94
N SER A 18 14.06 1.07 -14.38
CA SER A 18 15.39 1.62 -14.07
C SER A 18 15.62 1.70 -12.56
N ILE A 19 16.79 1.28 -12.12
CA ILE A 19 17.16 1.32 -10.72
C ILE A 19 17.74 2.70 -10.42
N THR A 20 17.01 3.48 -9.62
CA THR A 20 17.43 4.79 -9.16
C THR A 20 17.43 4.83 -7.65
N ASN A 21 18.21 5.73 -7.07
CA ASN A 21 18.30 5.87 -5.62
C ASN A 21 16.93 6.17 -4.97
N PRO A 22 16.13 7.12 -5.49
CA PRO A 22 14.79 7.36 -4.93
C PRO A 22 13.88 6.14 -4.96
N ARG A 23 13.90 5.37 -6.05
CA ARG A 23 13.10 4.15 -6.16
C ARG A 23 13.53 3.09 -5.15
N LEU A 24 14.84 2.92 -4.96
CA LEU A 24 15.37 1.99 -3.95
C LEU A 24 14.93 2.38 -2.54
N ILE A 25 14.99 3.66 -2.24
CA ILE A 25 14.62 4.16 -0.91
C ILE A 25 13.13 3.94 -0.64
N VAL A 26 12.26 4.39 -1.54
CA VAL A 26 10.79 4.28 -1.35
C VAL A 26 10.36 2.82 -1.29
N LEU A 27 10.78 2.01 -2.24
CA LEU A 27 10.39 0.60 -2.28
C LEU A 27 10.96 -0.15 -1.08
N GLY A 28 12.19 0.15 -0.68
CA GLY A 28 12.82 -0.43 0.50
C GLY A 28 12.04 -0.13 1.78
N LEU A 29 11.55 1.09 1.93
CA LEU A 29 10.73 1.48 3.09
C LEU A 29 9.41 0.72 3.10
N ILE A 30 8.76 0.58 1.95
CA ILE A 30 7.50 -0.16 1.84
C ILE A 30 7.69 -1.62 2.22
N ILE A 31 8.78 -2.24 1.77
CA ILE A 31 9.11 -3.63 2.10
C ILE A 31 9.41 -3.77 3.59
N LYS A 32 10.25 -2.89 4.13
CA LYS A 32 10.68 -2.93 5.53
C LYS A 32 9.52 -2.79 6.49
N GLU A 33 8.65 -1.80 6.26
CA GLU A 33 7.54 -1.51 7.15
C GLU A 33 6.43 -2.58 7.07
N ASP A 34 6.29 -3.23 5.92
CA ASP A 34 5.33 -4.31 5.69
C ASP A 34 3.90 -3.96 6.13
N ARG A 35 3.50 -2.73 5.87
CA ARG A 35 2.16 -2.21 6.18
C ARG A 35 1.82 -1.08 5.21
N PRO A 36 0.54 -0.73 5.07
CA PRO A 36 0.17 0.42 4.24
C PRO A 36 0.78 1.72 4.79
N LEU A 37 1.32 2.54 3.89
CA LEU A 37 1.98 3.80 4.23
C LEU A 37 1.39 4.95 3.42
N THR A 38 1.22 6.10 4.07
CA THR A 38 0.88 7.35 3.37
C THR A 38 2.13 7.99 2.78
N ILE A 39 1.94 8.93 1.87
CA ILE A 39 3.05 9.73 1.32
C ILE A 39 3.79 10.46 2.43
N GLU A 40 3.05 11.03 3.38
CA GLU A 40 3.63 11.73 4.53
C GLU A 40 4.51 10.80 5.38
N GLN A 41 4.07 9.57 5.62
CA GLN A 41 4.85 8.59 6.34
C GLN A 41 6.13 8.21 5.59
N LEU A 42 6.05 8.04 4.27
CA LEU A 42 7.23 7.78 3.44
C LEU A 42 8.24 8.92 3.52
N LEU A 43 7.76 10.17 3.46
CA LEU A 43 8.63 11.34 3.62
C LEU A 43 9.33 11.35 4.96
N HIS A 44 8.58 11.09 6.03
CA HIS A 44 9.13 11.06 7.38
C HIS A 44 10.18 9.95 7.54
N LEU A 45 9.88 8.76 7.04
CA LEU A 45 10.77 7.60 7.13
C LEU A 45 12.03 7.77 6.27
N SER A 46 11.99 8.60 5.24
CA SER A 46 13.16 8.87 4.40
C SER A 46 14.15 9.85 5.06
N ASN A 47 13.83 10.37 6.23
CA ASN A 47 14.68 11.29 7.00
C ASN A 47 15.15 12.50 6.19
N GLY A 48 14.28 13.03 5.34
CA GLY A 48 14.59 14.22 4.55
C GLY A 48 15.45 13.97 3.32
N GLU A 49 15.74 12.71 3.00
CA GLU A 49 16.53 12.39 1.79
C GLU A 49 15.78 12.65 0.49
N LEU A 50 14.45 12.63 0.55
CA LEU A 50 13.60 12.79 -0.64
C LEU A 50 12.67 13.99 -0.50
N ALA A 51 12.51 14.73 -1.60
CA ALA A 51 11.50 15.77 -1.68
C ALA A 51 10.12 15.15 -1.89
N GLN A 52 9.07 15.86 -1.50
CA GLN A 52 7.70 15.40 -1.63
C GLN A 52 7.35 15.07 -3.09
N SER A 53 7.73 15.94 -4.03
CA SER A 53 7.49 15.72 -5.46
C SER A 53 8.18 14.45 -5.96
N THR A 54 9.36 14.15 -5.44
CA THR A 54 10.10 12.93 -5.80
C THR A 54 9.37 11.69 -5.31
N VAL A 55 8.86 11.71 -4.07
CA VAL A 55 8.11 10.58 -3.51
C VAL A 55 6.84 10.33 -4.33
N TYR A 56 6.08 11.36 -4.67
CA TYR A 56 4.90 11.21 -5.53
C TYR A 56 5.23 10.61 -6.88
N ARG A 57 6.31 11.07 -7.50
CA ARG A 57 6.74 10.54 -8.80
C ARG A 57 7.10 9.06 -8.71
N VAL A 58 7.90 8.70 -7.71
CA VAL A 58 8.32 7.30 -7.49
C VAL A 58 7.12 6.41 -7.21
N VAL A 59 6.21 6.84 -6.35
CA VAL A 59 4.99 6.10 -6.04
C VAL A 59 4.17 5.86 -7.32
N ASN A 60 4.03 6.88 -8.16
CA ASN A 60 3.35 6.74 -9.44
C ASN A 60 4.05 5.73 -10.34
N ASP A 61 5.37 5.79 -10.45
CA ASP A 61 6.16 4.85 -11.26
C ASP A 61 6.00 3.41 -10.77
N LEU A 62 6.10 3.20 -9.45
CA LEU A 62 5.98 1.86 -8.85
C LEU A 62 4.57 1.30 -8.97
N THR A 63 3.56 2.16 -8.90
CA THR A 63 2.17 1.76 -9.10
C THR A 63 1.93 1.35 -10.55
N THR A 64 2.43 2.13 -11.48
CA THR A 64 2.28 1.88 -12.92
C THR A 64 2.93 0.56 -13.34
N CYS A 65 4.10 0.24 -12.79
CA CYS A 65 4.77 -1.04 -13.12
C CYS A 65 4.22 -2.24 -12.33
N GLY A 66 3.31 -2.01 -11.39
CA GLY A 66 2.64 -3.10 -10.67
C GLY A 66 3.39 -3.65 -9.46
N LEU A 67 4.39 -2.93 -8.94
CA LEU A 67 5.11 -3.35 -7.73
C LEU A 67 4.38 -2.98 -6.46
N ILE A 68 3.65 -1.88 -6.47
CA ILE A 68 2.86 -1.44 -5.33
C ILE A 68 1.42 -1.16 -5.78
N VAL A 69 0.52 -1.15 -4.83
CA VAL A 69 -0.89 -0.84 -5.06
C VAL A 69 -1.30 0.28 -4.10
N GLY A 70 -2.10 1.22 -4.62
CA GLY A 70 -2.59 2.34 -3.84
C GLY A 70 -4.09 2.25 -3.63
N PHE A 71 -4.56 2.75 -2.51
CA PHE A 71 -5.97 2.91 -2.23
C PHE A 71 -6.19 4.19 -1.43
N THR A 72 -7.42 4.67 -1.43
CA THR A 72 -7.77 5.91 -0.74
C THR A 72 -8.57 5.60 0.52
N THR A 73 -8.19 6.22 1.65
CA THR A 73 -8.92 6.08 2.90
C THR A 73 -10.25 6.83 2.84
N PRO A 74 -11.17 6.58 3.81
CA PRO A 74 -12.41 7.36 3.89
C PRO A 74 -12.19 8.87 3.98
N GLU A 75 -11.04 9.31 4.53
CA GLU A 75 -10.65 10.72 4.61
C GLU A 75 -9.99 11.24 3.34
N ASN A 76 -9.99 10.45 2.27
CA ASN A 76 -9.42 10.79 0.98
C ASN A 76 -7.89 10.90 0.98
N THR A 77 -7.23 10.13 1.84
CA THR A 77 -5.77 10.05 1.90
C THR A 77 -5.27 8.86 1.11
N LEU A 78 -4.29 9.07 0.23
CA LEU A 78 -3.67 7.98 -0.53
C LEU A 78 -2.75 7.16 0.37
N VAL A 79 -2.91 5.85 0.32
CA VAL A 79 -2.09 4.88 1.05
C VAL A 79 -1.57 3.86 0.05
N VAL A 80 -0.32 3.45 0.21
CA VAL A 80 0.32 2.49 -0.70
C VAL A 80 0.89 1.32 0.08
N GLU A 81 0.89 0.16 -0.57
CA GLU A 81 1.47 -1.05 -0.01
C GLU A 81 2.06 -1.92 -1.12
N LEU A 82 2.92 -2.84 -0.74
CA LEU A 82 3.51 -3.78 -1.69
C LEU A 82 2.43 -4.69 -2.27
N LYS A 83 2.43 -4.84 -3.59
CA LYS A 83 1.52 -5.77 -4.24
C LYS A 83 2.11 -7.18 -4.13
N LYS A 84 1.41 -8.07 -3.44
CA LYS A 84 1.94 -9.42 -3.16
C LYS A 84 1.72 -10.37 -4.32
N SER A 85 0.52 -10.41 -4.89
CA SER A 85 0.26 -11.18 -6.11
C SER A 85 -0.97 -10.62 -6.81
N ASP A 86 -1.14 -10.96 -8.10
CA ASP A 86 -2.29 -10.50 -8.89
C ASP A 86 -3.61 -11.12 -8.41
N ASN A 87 -3.54 -12.21 -7.66
CA ASN A 87 -4.71 -12.93 -7.15
C ASN A 87 -4.99 -12.65 -5.67
N ASP A 88 -4.17 -11.82 -5.02
CA ASP A 88 -4.36 -11.49 -3.62
C ASP A 88 -5.47 -10.47 -3.47
N HIS A 89 -6.50 -10.85 -2.72
CA HIS A 89 -7.56 -9.96 -2.31
C HIS A 89 -7.31 -9.56 -0.86
N HIS A 90 -7.10 -8.27 -0.63
CA HIS A 90 -6.93 -7.71 0.69
C HIS A 90 -8.14 -6.89 1.06
N HIS A 91 -8.60 -7.06 2.29
CA HIS A 91 -9.57 -6.17 2.89
C HIS A 91 -8.85 -5.28 3.89
N HIS A 92 -9.16 -3.99 3.86
CA HIS A 92 -8.55 -3.01 4.74
C HIS A 92 -9.58 -2.56 5.76
N ILE A 93 -9.21 -2.64 7.03
CA ILE A 93 -10.04 -2.13 8.13
C ILE A 93 -9.38 -0.86 8.65
N PHE A 94 -10.18 0.22 8.71
CA PHE A 94 -9.72 1.52 9.17
C PHE A 94 -10.29 1.79 10.56
N CYS A 95 -9.42 2.17 11.49
CA CYS A 95 -9.86 2.63 12.80
C CYS A 95 -10.14 4.13 12.72
N GLU A 96 -11.38 4.53 13.00
CA GLU A 96 -11.77 5.93 12.94
C GLU A 96 -11.13 6.78 14.04
N ASN A 97 -10.77 6.16 15.16
CA ASN A 97 -10.18 6.88 16.28
C ASN A 97 -8.70 7.13 16.13
N CYS A 98 -7.92 6.11 15.76
CA CYS A 98 -6.46 6.20 15.73
C CYS A 98 -5.88 6.22 14.31
N GLY A 99 -6.71 6.01 13.28
CA GLY A 99 -6.27 5.97 11.90
C GLY A 99 -5.50 4.71 11.50
N ARG A 100 -5.45 3.72 12.38
CA ARG A 100 -4.74 2.48 12.11
C ARG A 100 -5.42 1.70 10.99
N ILE A 101 -4.62 1.14 10.09
CA ILE A 101 -5.08 0.33 8.97
C ILE A 101 -4.58 -1.09 9.16
N ILE A 102 -5.48 -2.07 9.03
CA ILE A 102 -5.16 -3.49 9.15
C ILE A 102 -5.59 -4.19 7.86
N ASP A 103 -4.69 -4.98 7.29
CA ASP A 103 -4.99 -5.80 6.12
C ASP A 103 -5.50 -7.17 6.57
N ILE A 104 -6.56 -7.63 5.91
CA ILE A 104 -7.15 -8.93 6.19
C ILE A 104 -7.26 -9.71 4.88
N GLU A 105 -6.80 -10.96 4.88
CA GLU A 105 -6.99 -11.88 3.78
C GLU A 105 -8.12 -12.84 4.10
N LEU A 106 -9.01 -13.04 3.13
CA LEU A 106 -10.15 -13.94 3.28
C LEU A 106 -10.15 -14.94 2.12
N ASP A 107 -10.63 -16.17 2.37
CA ASP A 107 -10.85 -17.11 1.28
C ASP A 107 -12.07 -16.67 0.43
N ASN A 108 -12.22 -17.26 -0.76
CA ASN A 108 -13.25 -16.84 -1.71
C ASN A 108 -14.67 -16.98 -1.17
N LYS A 109 -14.94 -18.00 -0.38
CA LYS A 109 -16.27 -18.23 0.22
C LYS A 109 -16.59 -17.18 1.27
N LEU A 110 -15.62 -16.93 2.17
CA LEU A 110 -15.76 -15.92 3.20
C LEU A 110 -15.86 -14.54 2.59
N GLU A 111 -15.09 -14.26 1.54
CA GLU A 111 -15.13 -12.98 0.84
C GLU A 111 -16.49 -12.70 0.23
N SER A 112 -17.09 -13.67 -0.45
CA SER A 112 -18.44 -13.53 -1.02
C SER A 112 -19.51 -13.33 0.04
N ALA A 113 -19.43 -14.08 1.14
CA ALA A 113 -20.35 -13.94 2.26
C ALA A 113 -20.19 -12.58 2.94
N LEU A 114 -18.96 -12.13 3.10
CA LEU A 114 -18.65 -10.85 3.71
C LEU A 114 -19.16 -9.69 2.86
N GLU A 115 -19.00 -9.75 1.55
CA GLU A 115 -19.48 -8.69 0.65
C GLU A 115 -20.98 -8.44 0.81
N LYS A 116 -21.76 -9.51 0.95
CA LYS A 116 -23.20 -9.40 1.18
C LYS A 116 -23.53 -8.74 2.52
N GLU A 117 -22.84 -9.16 3.58
CA GLU A 117 -23.07 -8.63 4.92
C GLU A 117 -22.56 -7.19 5.06
N VAL A 118 -21.40 -6.88 4.44
CA VAL A 118 -20.83 -5.52 4.44
C VAL A 118 -21.78 -4.54 3.75
N GLY A 119 -22.37 -4.92 2.63
CA GLY A 119 -23.35 -4.07 1.94
C GLY A 119 -24.54 -3.71 2.81
N LYS A 120 -25.03 -4.66 3.62
CA LYS A 120 -26.10 -4.41 4.57
C LYS A 120 -25.66 -3.50 5.71
N ILE A 121 -24.48 -3.75 6.27
CA ILE A 121 -23.93 -2.99 7.40
C ILE A 121 -23.63 -1.56 6.98
N GLU A 122 -23.02 -1.36 5.83
CA GLU A 122 -22.74 -0.02 5.30
C GLU A 122 -24.00 0.81 5.14
N LYS A 123 -25.08 0.19 4.65
CA LYS A 123 -26.37 0.85 4.50
C LYS A 123 -26.99 1.20 5.85
N GLN A 124 -26.91 0.28 6.81
CA GLN A 124 -27.61 0.42 8.09
C GLN A 124 -26.87 1.31 9.08
N TYR A 125 -25.55 1.26 9.09
CA TYR A 125 -24.73 1.92 10.11
C TYR A 125 -23.81 3.00 9.55
N SER A 126 -23.84 3.26 8.26
CA SER A 126 -22.96 4.23 7.60
C SER A 126 -21.48 3.95 7.86
N LEU A 127 -21.12 2.66 7.90
CA LEU A 127 -19.73 2.22 8.01
C LEU A 127 -19.09 2.12 6.64
N SER A 128 -17.78 2.32 6.59
CA SER A 128 -16.99 2.17 5.36
C SER A 128 -15.98 1.05 5.55
N ILE A 129 -16.17 -0.06 4.82
CA ILE A 129 -15.24 -1.19 4.81
C ILE A 129 -14.78 -1.37 3.37
N ARG A 130 -13.45 -1.37 3.17
CA ARG A 130 -12.86 -1.46 1.84
C ARG A 130 -11.98 -2.69 1.72
N GLY A 131 -12.09 -3.35 0.60
CA GLY A 131 -11.29 -4.53 0.29
C GLY A 131 -10.68 -4.50 -1.09
#